data_408dcbd440d4196e9f6942c746243639
#
_entry.id   408dcbd440d4196e9f6942c746243639
#
_cell.length_a   1.000
_cell.length_b   1.000
_cell.length_c   1.000
_cell.angle_alpha   90.00
_cell.angle_beta   90.00
_cell.angle_gamma   90.00
#
_symmetry.space_group_name_H-M   'P 1'
#
loop_
_entity.id
_entity.type
_entity.pdbx_description
1 polymer ?
#
loop_
_entity_poly.entity_id
_entity_poly.type
_entity_poly.pdbx_seq_one_letter_code
_entity_poly.pdbx_strand_id
1 'polypeptide(L)'
;MHDYKTLLRRAGAVLFWLAVWQAAAMAIGQEVFLVSPVQALRCLLRLLPQADFWHRVGFSAGRILLGFGLGVVCSAALAVAAEICPAAEVLLAPVLQLVKATPVASFIILALVWVRGSSLSVLISFLMVLPVLYGAVRTGIRAADPQLLEMAKVFRLPLGRRLRAVWLPAVLPAFRQGCSVALGICWKSGVAAEVIGLPNGSIGDALYRAKITLSTGELFAWTFVIILLSAAFEKLFLRALDAVSRALIGGEEDAAC
;
A
#
# COMPACT_ATOMS: atom_id res chain seq x y z
N MET A 1 -0.34 -19.99 -26.76
CA MET A 1 -1.80 -19.98 -27.02
C MET A 1 -2.64 -19.87 -25.73
N HIS A 2 -2.15 -20.28 -24.55
CA HIS A 2 -2.92 -20.22 -23.29
C HIS A 2 -3.08 -18.79 -22.74
N ASP A 3 -2.05 -17.95 -22.89
CA ASP A 3 -2.06 -16.55 -22.42
C ASP A 3 -3.08 -15.65 -23.13
N TYR A 4 -3.25 -15.83 -24.44
CA TYR A 4 -4.16 -15.00 -25.25
C TYR A 4 -5.64 -15.22 -24.86
N LYS A 5 -6.05 -16.46 -24.58
CA LYS A 5 -7.41 -16.78 -24.15
C LYS A 5 -7.70 -16.19 -22.74
N THR A 6 -6.70 -16.20 -21.88
CA THR A 6 -6.82 -15.62 -20.52
C THR A 6 -6.91 -14.09 -20.59
N LEU A 7 -6.13 -13.46 -21.47
CA LEU A 7 -6.20 -12.01 -21.69
C LEU A 7 -7.55 -11.60 -22.27
N LEU A 8 -8.06 -12.36 -23.26
CA LEU A 8 -9.36 -12.10 -23.88
C LEU A 8 -10.52 -12.23 -22.88
N ARG A 9 -10.49 -13.26 -22.01
CA ARG A 9 -11.47 -13.45 -20.95
C ARG A 9 -11.45 -12.30 -19.93
N ARG A 10 -10.27 -11.83 -19.53
CA ARG A 10 -10.12 -10.69 -18.62
C ARG A 10 -10.61 -9.39 -19.25
N ALA A 11 -10.26 -9.13 -20.53
CA ALA A 11 -10.75 -7.97 -21.26
C ALA A 11 -12.28 -8.02 -21.42
N GLY A 12 -12.84 -9.18 -21.75
CA GLY A 12 -14.29 -9.40 -21.83
C GLY A 12 -15.02 -9.12 -20.52
N ALA A 13 -14.46 -9.57 -19.38
CA ALA A 13 -15.01 -9.28 -18.06
C ALA A 13 -15.01 -7.78 -17.74
N VAL A 14 -13.92 -7.07 -18.05
CA VAL A 14 -13.83 -5.62 -17.86
C VAL A 14 -14.86 -4.89 -18.74
N LEU A 15 -14.95 -5.26 -20.01
CA LEU A 15 -15.93 -4.66 -20.93
C LEU A 15 -17.37 -4.93 -20.50
N PHE A 16 -17.66 -6.13 -20.00
CA PHE A 16 -18.98 -6.46 -19.46
C PHE A 16 -19.35 -5.55 -18.29
N TRP A 17 -18.48 -5.37 -17.30
CA TRP A 17 -18.75 -4.52 -16.15
C TRP A 17 -18.85 -3.03 -16.53
N LEU A 18 -18.04 -2.56 -17.50
CA LEU A 18 -18.18 -1.20 -18.03
C LEU A 18 -19.52 -1.00 -18.75
N ALA A 19 -20.00 -2.00 -19.50
CA ALA A 19 -21.31 -1.95 -20.14
C ALA A 19 -22.46 -1.94 -19.12
N VAL A 20 -22.36 -2.76 -18.06
CA VAL A 20 -23.33 -2.77 -16.95
C VAL A 20 -23.38 -1.40 -16.27
N TRP A 21 -22.21 -0.82 -15.97
CA TRP A 21 -22.14 0.51 -15.38
C TRP A 21 -22.72 1.58 -16.31
N GLN A 22 -22.39 1.55 -17.61
CA GLN A 22 -22.95 2.47 -18.60
C GLN A 22 -24.47 2.35 -18.68
N ALA A 23 -25.01 1.13 -18.71
CA ALA A 23 -26.46 0.89 -18.72
C ALA A 23 -27.14 1.41 -17.45
N ALA A 24 -26.54 1.19 -16.28
CA ALA A 24 -27.05 1.71 -15.02
C ALA A 24 -27.07 3.25 -14.99
N ALA A 25 -26.00 3.89 -15.49
CA ALA A 25 -25.92 5.35 -15.57
C ALA A 25 -26.99 5.93 -16.52
N MET A 26 -27.24 5.27 -17.64
CA MET A 26 -28.32 5.66 -18.58
C MET A 26 -29.72 5.45 -17.99
N ALA A 27 -29.91 4.37 -17.21
CA ALA A 27 -31.20 4.07 -16.58
C ALA A 27 -31.56 5.09 -15.49
N ILE A 28 -30.56 5.58 -14.72
CA ILE A 28 -30.77 6.62 -13.70
C ILE A 28 -30.99 7.98 -14.35
N GLY A 29 -30.36 8.26 -15.49
CA GLY A 29 -30.55 9.47 -16.28
C GLY A 29 -30.15 10.79 -15.61
N GLN A 30 -29.56 10.74 -14.41
CA GLN A 30 -29.13 11.91 -13.65
C GLN A 30 -27.64 11.79 -13.29
N GLU A 31 -26.82 12.64 -13.91
CA GLU A 31 -25.36 12.65 -13.75
C GLU A 31 -24.89 12.91 -12.32
N VAL A 32 -25.72 13.63 -11.53
CA VAL A 32 -25.42 13.92 -10.13
C VAL A 32 -25.39 12.64 -9.27
N PHE A 33 -26.20 11.64 -9.59
CA PHE A 33 -26.24 10.38 -8.83
C PHE A 33 -25.25 9.35 -9.35
N LEU A 34 -25.16 9.17 -10.67
CA LEU A 34 -24.27 8.19 -11.27
C LEU A 34 -23.74 8.69 -12.62
N VAL A 35 -22.45 8.98 -12.64
CA VAL A 35 -21.73 9.38 -13.86
C VAL A 35 -21.42 8.16 -14.70
N SER A 36 -21.55 8.29 -16.02
CA SER A 36 -21.18 7.24 -16.95
C SER A 36 -19.65 7.08 -17.02
N PRO A 37 -19.13 5.87 -17.34
CA PRO A 37 -17.70 5.65 -17.56
C PRO A 37 -17.08 6.64 -18.54
N VAL A 38 -17.80 6.96 -19.60
CA VAL A 38 -17.34 7.90 -20.65
C VAL A 38 -17.17 9.31 -20.11
N GLN A 39 -18.10 9.78 -19.27
CA GLN A 39 -18.00 11.10 -18.65
C GLN A 39 -16.89 11.17 -17.61
N ALA A 40 -16.75 10.14 -16.76
CA ALA A 40 -15.64 10.04 -15.80
C ALA A 40 -14.29 10.10 -16.53
N LEU A 41 -14.15 9.40 -17.66
CA LEU A 41 -12.95 9.45 -18.50
C LEU A 41 -12.74 10.85 -19.11
N ARG A 42 -13.77 11.49 -19.61
CA ARG A 42 -13.67 12.88 -20.13
C ARG A 42 -13.22 13.86 -19.05
N CYS A 43 -13.77 13.74 -17.83
CA CYS A 43 -13.32 14.56 -16.71
C CYS A 43 -11.85 14.30 -16.38
N LEU A 44 -11.41 13.05 -16.35
CA LEU A 44 -10.01 12.71 -16.13
C LEU A 44 -9.10 13.32 -17.21
N LEU A 45 -9.46 13.20 -18.49
CA LEU A 45 -8.71 13.78 -19.61
C LEU A 45 -8.62 15.31 -19.54
N ARG A 46 -9.61 15.99 -18.96
CA ARG A 46 -9.56 17.44 -18.72
C ARG A 46 -8.65 17.83 -17.56
N LEU A 47 -8.51 16.98 -16.55
CA LEU A 47 -7.65 17.20 -15.39
C LEU A 47 -6.17 16.96 -15.71
N LEU A 48 -5.85 15.97 -16.53
CA LEU A 48 -4.48 15.54 -16.84
C LEU A 48 -3.52 16.66 -17.33
N PRO A 49 -3.94 17.63 -18.19
CA PRO A 49 -3.07 18.70 -18.65
C PRO A 49 -2.88 19.83 -17.62
N GLN A 50 -3.59 19.81 -16.49
CA GLN A 50 -3.48 20.86 -15.47
C GLN A 50 -2.28 20.62 -14.56
N ALA A 51 -1.46 21.63 -14.35
CA ALA A 51 -0.31 21.54 -13.44
C ALA A 51 -0.74 21.25 -11.98
N ASP A 52 -1.88 21.80 -11.55
CA ASP A 52 -2.46 21.57 -10.22
C ASP A 52 -2.78 20.09 -9.99
N PHE A 53 -3.22 19.37 -11.03
CA PHE A 53 -3.45 17.92 -10.96
C PHE A 53 -2.20 17.16 -10.51
N TRP A 54 -1.07 17.40 -11.18
CA TRP A 54 0.19 16.71 -10.86
C TRP A 54 0.78 17.14 -9.53
N HIS A 55 0.58 18.40 -9.14
CA HIS A 55 0.94 18.87 -7.81
C HIS A 55 0.19 18.11 -6.72
N ARG A 56 -1.13 17.96 -6.84
CA ARG A 56 -1.97 17.20 -5.90
C ARG A 56 -1.57 15.72 -5.84
N VAL A 57 -1.32 15.12 -7.00
CA VAL A 57 -0.84 13.72 -7.09
C VAL A 57 0.49 13.57 -6.37
N GLY A 58 1.47 14.44 -6.65
CA GLY A 58 2.79 14.40 -6.02
C GLY A 58 2.73 14.64 -4.51
N PHE A 59 1.90 15.58 -4.07
CA PHE A 59 1.71 15.91 -2.66
C PHE A 59 1.15 14.72 -1.87
N SER A 60 0.07 14.10 -2.34
CA SER A 60 -0.56 12.94 -1.67
C SER A 60 0.34 11.71 -1.75
N ALA A 61 0.90 11.42 -2.92
CA ALA A 61 1.80 10.28 -3.11
C ALA A 61 3.01 10.35 -2.19
N GLY A 62 3.68 11.51 -2.13
CA GLY A 62 4.86 11.70 -1.28
C GLY A 62 4.57 11.43 0.20
N ARG A 63 3.42 11.88 0.71
CA ARG A 63 3.02 11.68 2.11
C ARG A 63 2.63 10.26 2.43
N ILE A 64 1.81 9.65 1.57
CA ILE A 64 1.38 8.26 1.75
C ILE A 64 2.60 7.34 1.70
N LEU A 65 3.51 7.55 0.75
CA LEU A 65 4.73 6.76 0.63
C LEU A 65 5.72 6.99 1.77
N LEU A 66 5.80 8.22 2.31
CA LEU A 66 6.58 8.47 3.51
C LEU A 66 6.03 7.67 4.70
N GLY A 67 4.71 7.68 4.90
CA GLY A 67 4.06 6.86 5.92
C GLY A 67 4.30 5.37 5.73
N PHE A 68 4.21 4.89 4.49
CA PHE A 68 4.54 3.50 4.14
C PHE A 68 6.00 3.16 4.46
N GLY A 69 6.96 4.00 4.03
CA GLY A 69 8.38 3.78 4.28
C GLY A 69 8.73 3.74 5.78
N LEU A 70 8.17 4.67 6.56
CA LEU A 70 8.29 4.64 8.02
C LEU A 70 7.70 3.37 8.60
N GLY A 71 6.53 2.93 8.10
CA GLY A 71 5.89 1.68 8.48
C GLY A 71 6.76 0.46 8.21
N VAL A 72 7.40 0.40 7.04
CA VAL A 72 8.34 -0.68 6.67
C VAL A 72 9.50 -0.77 7.67
N VAL A 73 10.17 0.36 7.90
CA VAL A 73 11.35 0.40 8.79
C VAL A 73 10.97 0.06 10.23
N CYS A 74 9.94 0.70 10.77
CA CYS A 74 9.50 0.46 12.15
C CYS A 74 8.98 -0.97 12.33
N SER A 75 8.20 -1.51 11.40
CA SER A 75 7.69 -2.87 11.48
C SER A 75 8.79 -3.90 11.50
N ALA A 76 9.80 -3.75 10.64
CA ALA A 76 10.95 -4.65 10.60
C ALA A 76 11.74 -4.58 11.91
N ALA A 77 12.02 -3.38 12.41
CA ALA A 77 12.75 -3.20 13.67
C ALA A 77 11.98 -3.80 14.86
N LEU A 78 10.67 -3.54 14.96
CA LEU A 78 9.82 -4.06 16.04
C LEU A 78 9.66 -5.58 15.95
N ALA A 79 9.56 -6.15 14.73
CA ALA A 79 9.46 -7.59 14.54
C ALA A 79 10.75 -8.30 14.99
N VAL A 80 11.91 -7.77 14.63
CA VAL A 80 13.22 -8.29 15.09
C VAL A 80 13.36 -8.15 16.62
N ALA A 81 12.98 -7.00 17.19
CA ALA A 81 13.03 -6.79 18.63
C ALA A 81 12.14 -7.78 19.39
N ALA A 82 10.94 -8.07 18.88
CA ALA A 82 10.03 -9.05 19.49
C ALA A 82 10.53 -10.51 19.40
N GLU A 83 11.33 -10.85 18.40
CA GLU A 83 11.92 -12.19 18.29
C GLU A 83 13.17 -12.35 19.19
N ILE A 84 13.87 -11.25 19.48
CA ILE A 84 15.03 -11.27 20.38
C ILE A 84 14.60 -11.18 21.85
N CYS A 85 13.54 -10.40 22.15
CA CYS A 85 13.09 -10.08 23.50
C CYS A 85 11.62 -10.42 23.70
N PRO A 86 11.26 -11.50 24.41
CA PRO A 86 9.86 -11.87 24.67
C PRO A 86 9.03 -10.77 25.35
N ALA A 87 9.66 -9.94 26.19
CA ALA A 87 8.99 -8.82 26.82
C ALA A 87 8.52 -7.77 25.80
N ALA A 88 9.28 -7.54 24.73
CA ALA A 88 8.89 -6.65 23.65
C ALA A 88 7.65 -7.18 22.91
N GLU A 89 7.54 -8.49 22.69
CA GLU A 89 6.35 -9.11 22.11
C GLU A 89 5.11 -8.85 22.96
N VAL A 90 5.21 -9.11 24.28
CA VAL A 90 4.09 -8.92 25.21
C VAL A 90 3.63 -7.46 25.26
N LEU A 91 4.57 -6.51 25.23
CA LEU A 91 4.25 -5.07 25.25
C LEU A 91 3.64 -4.59 23.92
N LEU A 92 4.11 -5.11 22.79
CA LEU A 92 3.63 -4.68 21.46
C LEU A 92 2.28 -5.28 21.09
N ALA A 93 1.97 -6.48 21.56
CA ALA A 93 0.75 -7.20 21.20
C ALA A 93 -0.54 -6.40 21.42
N PRO A 94 -0.80 -5.78 22.60
CA PRO A 94 -2.02 -5.01 22.81
C PRO A 94 -2.09 -3.76 21.93
N VAL A 95 -0.97 -3.08 21.68
CA VAL A 95 -0.91 -1.88 20.83
C VAL A 95 -1.25 -2.22 19.38
N LEU A 96 -0.63 -3.28 18.85
CA LEU A 96 -0.90 -3.72 17.48
C LEU A 96 -2.34 -4.24 17.31
N GLN A 97 -2.90 -4.90 18.33
CA GLN A 97 -4.29 -5.32 18.31
C GLN A 97 -5.24 -4.12 18.35
N LEU A 98 -4.97 -3.10 19.16
CA LEU A 98 -5.75 -1.87 19.20
C LEU A 98 -5.78 -1.20 17.81
N VAL A 99 -4.63 -1.06 17.16
CA VAL A 99 -4.55 -0.48 15.81
C VAL A 99 -5.35 -1.30 14.79
N LYS A 100 -5.29 -2.64 14.85
CA LYS A 100 -6.07 -3.52 13.95
C LYS A 100 -7.57 -3.47 14.18
N ALA A 101 -8.00 -3.34 15.42
CA ALA A 101 -9.40 -3.39 15.81
C ALA A 101 -10.11 -2.04 15.64
N THR A 102 -9.37 -0.93 15.67
CA THR A 102 -9.97 0.41 15.62
C THR A 102 -10.36 0.77 14.17
N PRO A 103 -11.61 1.23 13.93
CA PRO A 103 -12.02 1.73 12.62
C PRO A 103 -11.13 2.90 12.19
N VAL A 104 -10.66 2.87 10.94
CA VAL A 104 -9.72 3.88 10.41
C VAL A 104 -10.28 5.29 10.54
N ALA A 105 -11.57 5.50 10.28
CA ALA A 105 -12.22 6.81 10.39
C ALA A 105 -12.16 7.36 11.82
N SER A 106 -12.39 6.52 12.84
CA SER A 106 -12.30 6.92 14.25
C SER A 106 -10.87 7.32 14.63
N PHE A 107 -9.87 6.57 14.12
CA PHE A 107 -8.46 6.89 14.31
C PHE A 107 -8.08 8.24 13.69
N ILE A 108 -8.59 8.53 12.48
CA ILE A 108 -8.36 9.80 11.79
C ILE A 108 -8.91 10.97 12.60
N ILE A 109 -10.16 10.86 13.07
CA ILE A 109 -10.82 11.93 13.87
C ILE A 109 -10.05 12.15 15.19
N LEU A 110 -9.66 11.07 15.85
CA LEU A 110 -8.88 11.16 17.10
C LEU A 110 -7.52 11.83 16.84
N ALA A 111 -6.82 11.45 15.78
CA ALA A 111 -5.50 11.99 15.44
C ALA A 111 -5.56 13.50 15.10
N LEU A 112 -6.67 13.99 14.54
CA LEU A 112 -6.85 15.43 14.26
C LEU A 112 -6.78 16.33 15.49
N VAL A 113 -6.99 15.78 16.69
CA VAL A 113 -6.86 16.56 17.93
C VAL A 113 -5.41 16.99 18.17
N TRP A 114 -4.44 16.18 17.76
CA TRP A 114 -3.01 16.41 18.02
C TRP A 114 -2.18 16.70 16.78
N VAL A 115 -2.63 16.23 15.61
CA VAL A 115 -1.85 16.27 14.38
C VAL A 115 -2.53 17.19 13.35
N ARG A 116 -1.74 18.08 12.77
CA ARG A 116 -2.23 18.95 11.69
C ARG A 116 -2.68 18.11 10.48
N GLY A 117 -3.75 18.51 9.80
CA GLY A 117 -4.30 17.82 8.64
C GLY A 117 -3.24 17.49 7.57
N SER A 118 -2.22 18.34 7.45
CA SER A 118 -1.11 18.13 6.52
C SER A 118 -0.22 16.90 6.83
N SER A 119 -0.08 16.46 8.07
CA SER A 119 0.73 15.29 8.45
C SER A 119 -0.11 14.05 8.76
N LEU A 120 -1.43 14.20 8.69
CA LEU A 120 -2.37 13.17 9.06
C LEU A 120 -2.27 11.93 8.15
N SER A 121 -2.15 12.14 6.83
CA SER A 121 -2.01 11.03 5.88
C SER A 121 -0.74 10.21 6.11
N VAL A 122 0.37 10.86 6.52
CA VAL A 122 1.61 10.17 6.90
C VAL A 122 1.39 9.28 8.10
N LEU A 123 0.80 9.83 9.17
CA LEU A 123 0.55 9.10 10.41
C LEU A 123 -0.40 7.92 10.21
N ILE A 124 -1.51 8.14 9.51
CA ILE A 124 -2.52 7.10 9.30
C ILE A 124 -1.98 5.99 8.38
N SER A 125 -1.26 6.36 7.30
CA SER A 125 -0.59 5.39 6.45
C SER A 125 0.42 4.55 7.23
N PHE A 126 1.25 5.18 8.06
CA PHE A 126 2.19 4.50 8.96
C PHE A 126 1.49 3.51 9.89
N LEU A 127 0.45 3.96 10.61
CA LEU A 127 -0.27 3.12 11.57
C LEU A 127 -0.94 1.91 10.93
N MET A 128 -1.48 2.07 9.73
CA MET A 128 -2.14 0.95 9.02
C MET A 128 -1.15 -0.06 8.46
N VAL A 129 0.02 0.37 8.06
CA VAL A 129 1.10 -0.48 7.54
C VAL A 129 1.78 -1.28 8.65
N LEU A 130 1.98 -0.65 9.81
CA LEU A 130 2.76 -1.18 10.92
C LEU A 130 2.37 -2.61 11.34
N PRO A 131 1.10 -2.92 11.69
CA PRO A 131 0.73 -4.26 12.14
C PRO A 131 0.75 -5.31 11.04
N VAL A 132 0.56 -4.91 9.79
CA VAL A 132 0.57 -5.82 8.62
C VAL A 132 1.98 -6.32 8.38
N LEU A 133 2.93 -5.40 8.27
CA LEU A 133 4.32 -5.73 8.00
C LEU A 133 5.03 -6.34 9.21
N TYR A 134 4.70 -5.91 10.44
CA TYR A 134 5.18 -6.56 11.65
C TYR A 134 4.82 -8.07 11.65
N GLY A 135 3.57 -8.40 11.35
CA GLY A 135 3.13 -9.80 11.25
C GLY A 135 3.84 -10.55 10.13
N ALA A 136 3.98 -9.94 8.95
CA ALA A 136 4.64 -10.54 7.80
C ALA A 136 6.13 -10.86 8.07
N VAL A 137 6.86 -9.90 8.66
CA VAL A 137 8.28 -10.10 9.01
C VAL A 137 8.43 -11.19 10.06
N ARG A 138 7.61 -11.20 11.12
CA ARG A 138 7.64 -12.25 12.15
C ARG A 138 7.34 -13.63 11.57
N THR A 139 6.34 -13.73 10.72
CA THR A 139 6.01 -15.00 10.04
C THR A 139 7.20 -15.49 9.24
N GLY A 140 7.88 -14.61 8.52
CA GLY A 140 9.06 -14.95 7.75
C GLY A 140 10.25 -15.38 8.63
N ILE A 141 10.49 -14.68 9.76
CA ILE A 141 11.55 -15.05 10.70
C ILE A 141 11.30 -16.46 11.26
N ARG A 142 10.07 -16.77 11.64
CA ARG A 142 9.70 -18.08 12.20
C ARG A 142 9.64 -19.21 11.16
N ALA A 143 9.58 -18.86 9.87
CA ALA A 143 9.64 -19.81 8.76
C ALA A 143 11.09 -20.25 8.40
N ALA A 144 12.12 -19.67 9.04
CA ALA A 144 13.50 -20.07 8.80
C ALA A 144 13.75 -21.51 9.25
N ASP A 145 14.39 -22.30 8.38
CA ASP A 145 14.67 -23.71 8.65
C ASP A 145 15.64 -23.87 9.83
N PRO A 146 15.23 -24.58 10.91
CA PRO A 146 16.08 -24.84 12.05
C PRO A 146 17.39 -25.57 11.70
N GLN A 147 17.36 -26.46 10.71
CA GLN A 147 18.54 -27.23 10.27
C GLN A 147 19.59 -26.29 9.65
N LEU A 148 19.15 -25.35 8.80
CA LEU A 148 20.05 -24.33 8.24
C LEU A 148 20.63 -23.42 9.31
N LEU A 149 19.85 -23.10 10.34
CA LEU A 149 20.32 -22.30 11.49
C LEU A 149 21.35 -23.05 12.32
N GLU A 150 21.19 -24.36 12.55
CA GLU A 150 22.15 -25.21 13.22
C GLU A 150 23.44 -25.36 12.41
N MET A 151 23.33 -25.63 11.11
CA MET A 151 24.46 -25.66 10.19
C MET A 151 25.26 -24.36 10.22
N ALA A 152 24.59 -23.21 10.17
CA ALA A 152 25.22 -21.90 10.24
C ALA A 152 25.95 -21.65 11.57
N LYS A 153 25.50 -22.27 12.68
CA LYS A 153 26.19 -22.25 13.98
C LYS A 153 27.42 -23.13 13.97
N VAL A 154 27.31 -24.39 13.47
CA VAL A 154 28.41 -25.34 13.40
C VAL A 154 29.57 -24.79 12.57
N PHE A 155 29.27 -24.22 11.40
CA PHE A 155 30.26 -23.60 10.51
C PHE A 155 30.70 -22.18 10.96
N ARG A 156 30.19 -21.69 12.10
CA ARG A 156 30.50 -20.35 12.66
C ARG A 156 30.37 -19.24 11.64
N LEU A 157 29.32 -19.28 10.84
CA LEU A 157 29.07 -18.24 9.83
C LEU A 157 28.94 -16.86 10.48
N PRO A 158 29.63 -15.83 9.97
CA PRO A 158 29.45 -14.45 10.44
C PRO A 158 28.02 -13.96 10.26
N LEU A 159 27.57 -13.09 11.18
CA LEU A 159 26.18 -12.60 11.21
C LEU A 159 25.65 -12.10 9.85
N GLY A 160 26.46 -11.35 9.09
CA GLY A 160 26.09 -10.84 7.76
C GLY A 160 25.80 -11.96 6.76
N ARG A 161 26.62 -13.03 6.75
CA ARG A 161 26.42 -14.17 5.87
C ARG A 161 25.21 -14.99 6.31
N ARG A 162 25.01 -15.18 7.62
CA ARG A 162 23.84 -15.84 8.18
C ARG A 162 22.54 -15.09 7.89
N LEU A 163 22.55 -13.76 7.94
CA LEU A 163 21.40 -12.93 7.55
C LEU A 163 21.06 -13.12 6.07
N ARG A 164 22.06 -13.13 5.19
CA ARG A 164 21.86 -13.25 3.75
C ARG A 164 21.44 -14.65 3.32
N ALA A 165 22.11 -15.69 3.85
CA ALA A 165 21.91 -17.06 3.38
C ALA A 165 20.69 -17.75 4.02
N VAL A 166 20.27 -17.36 5.24
CA VAL A 166 19.20 -18.06 5.96
C VAL A 166 17.99 -17.15 6.20
N TRP A 167 18.21 -16.00 6.85
CA TRP A 167 17.09 -15.16 7.28
C TRP A 167 16.42 -14.42 6.13
N LEU A 168 17.18 -13.82 5.22
CA LEU A 168 16.64 -13.02 4.13
C LEU A 168 15.78 -13.85 3.17
N PRO A 169 16.21 -15.05 2.70
CA PRO A 169 15.37 -15.91 1.88
C PRO A 169 14.08 -16.39 2.58
N ALA A 170 14.15 -16.63 3.90
CA ALA A 170 12.98 -17.05 4.68
C ALA A 170 11.97 -15.93 4.87
N VAL A 171 12.43 -14.69 5.12
CA VAL A 171 11.57 -13.52 5.39
C VAL A 171 10.95 -12.94 4.12
N LEU A 172 11.72 -12.95 3.02
CA LEU A 172 11.36 -12.23 1.81
C LEU A 172 9.99 -12.60 1.22
N PRO A 173 9.57 -13.86 1.11
CA PRO A 173 8.26 -14.22 0.56
C PRO A 173 7.09 -13.65 1.38
N ALA A 174 7.15 -13.79 2.71
CA ALA A 174 6.15 -13.26 3.62
C ALA A 174 6.13 -11.72 3.62
N PHE A 175 7.31 -11.10 3.62
CA PHE A 175 7.46 -9.65 3.54
C PHE A 175 6.91 -9.08 2.23
N ARG A 176 7.22 -9.72 1.10
CA ARG A 176 6.69 -9.34 -0.22
C ARG A 176 5.16 -9.37 -0.26
N GLN A 177 4.58 -10.46 0.25
CA GLN A 177 3.12 -10.59 0.36
C GLN A 177 2.53 -9.51 1.29
N GLY A 178 3.18 -9.28 2.44
CA GLY A 178 2.81 -8.24 3.38
C GLY A 178 2.85 -6.84 2.76
N CYS A 179 3.88 -6.52 1.95
CA CYS A 179 3.99 -5.25 1.24
C CYS A 179 2.86 -5.03 0.22
N SER A 180 2.47 -6.06 -0.53
CA SER A 180 1.34 -5.95 -1.46
C SER A 180 0.05 -5.56 -0.74
N VAL A 181 -0.26 -6.24 0.37
CA VAL A 181 -1.44 -5.94 1.20
C VAL A 181 -1.32 -4.55 1.84
N ALA A 182 -0.16 -4.25 2.42
CA ALA A 182 0.10 -2.99 3.12
C ALA A 182 -0.01 -1.77 2.20
N LEU A 183 0.48 -1.84 0.95
CA LEU A 183 0.37 -0.77 -0.03
C LEU A 183 -1.10 -0.47 -0.36
N GLY A 184 -1.92 -1.48 -0.59
CA GLY A 184 -3.34 -1.29 -0.85
C GLY A 184 -4.09 -0.62 0.32
N ILE A 185 -3.79 -1.02 1.55
CA ILE A 185 -4.38 -0.43 2.77
C ILE A 185 -3.85 1.00 2.96
N CYS A 186 -2.56 1.22 2.77
CA CYS A 186 -1.89 2.51 2.91
C CYS A 186 -2.52 3.60 2.02
N TRP A 187 -2.74 3.31 0.75
CA TRP A 187 -3.39 4.25 -0.18
C TRP A 187 -4.83 4.57 0.24
N LYS A 188 -5.62 3.56 0.58
CA LYS A 188 -7.02 3.76 1.00
C LYS A 188 -7.10 4.60 2.27
N SER A 189 -6.30 4.28 3.28
CA SER A 189 -6.32 4.97 4.57
C SER A 189 -5.69 6.37 4.49
N GLY A 190 -4.62 6.53 3.72
CA GLY A 190 -3.96 7.82 3.53
C GLY A 190 -4.85 8.84 2.82
N VAL A 191 -5.52 8.43 1.74
CA VAL A 191 -6.52 9.30 1.07
C VAL A 191 -7.72 9.57 1.95
N ALA A 192 -8.22 8.58 2.72
CA ALA A 192 -9.30 8.81 3.67
C ALA A 192 -8.90 9.86 4.75
N ALA A 193 -7.66 9.81 5.21
CA ALA A 193 -7.12 10.81 6.13
C ALA A 193 -7.06 12.22 5.50
N GLU A 194 -6.75 12.32 4.21
CA GLU A 194 -6.76 13.60 3.49
C GLU A 194 -8.19 14.13 3.26
N VAL A 195 -9.16 13.25 2.99
CA VAL A 195 -10.57 13.66 2.83
C VAL A 195 -11.16 14.21 4.13
N ILE A 196 -10.76 13.67 5.28
CA ILE A 196 -11.23 14.11 6.59
C ILE A 196 -10.40 15.30 7.11
N GLY A 197 -9.08 15.25 6.92
CA GLY A 197 -8.15 16.28 7.40
C GLY A 197 -8.03 17.51 6.51
N LEU A 198 -8.52 17.44 5.28
CA LEU A 198 -8.58 18.52 4.28
C LEU A 198 -7.27 19.31 4.11
N PRO A 199 -6.11 18.68 3.93
CA PRO A 199 -4.90 19.41 3.65
C PRO A 199 -4.97 20.02 2.25
N ASN A 200 -4.84 21.34 2.16
CA ASN A 200 -4.87 22.06 0.88
C ASN A 200 -3.90 21.45 -0.14
N GLY A 201 -4.36 21.28 -1.38
CA GLY A 201 -3.53 20.78 -2.47
C GLY A 201 -3.32 19.25 -2.45
N SER A 202 -4.14 18.49 -1.72
CA SER A 202 -4.14 17.03 -1.73
C SER A 202 -5.20 16.45 -2.68
N ILE A 203 -5.09 15.16 -2.98
CA ILE A 203 -6.14 14.40 -3.69
C ILE A 203 -7.41 14.36 -2.83
N GLY A 204 -7.28 14.19 -1.50
CA GLY A 204 -8.41 14.17 -0.58
C GLY A 204 -9.17 15.50 -0.55
N ASP A 205 -8.47 16.66 -0.60
CA ASP A 205 -9.09 17.97 -0.75
C ASP A 205 -9.86 18.10 -2.08
N ALA A 206 -9.29 17.60 -3.18
CA ALA A 206 -9.96 17.59 -4.48
C ALA A 206 -11.23 16.73 -4.47
N LEU A 207 -11.20 15.55 -3.88
CA LEU A 207 -12.37 14.70 -3.68
C LEU A 207 -13.45 15.37 -2.86
N TYR A 208 -13.06 16.02 -1.75
CA TYR A 208 -14.01 16.71 -0.89
C TYR A 208 -14.65 17.90 -1.63
N ARG A 209 -13.89 18.71 -2.36
CA ARG A 209 -14.41 19.80 -3.18
C ARG A 209 -15.38 19.30 -4.25
N ALA A 210 -15.01 18.24 -4.99
CA ALA A 210 -15.90 17.62 -5.96
C ALA A 210 -17.22 17.15 -5.34
N LYS A 211 -17.18 16.64 -4.10
CA LYS A 211 -18.38 16.25 -3.34
C LYS A 211 -19.27 17.44 -3.02
N ILE A 212 -18.74 18.53 -2.46
CA ILE A 212 -19.55 19.70 -2.05
C ILE A 212 -20.08 20.49 -3.23
N THR A 213 -19.39 20.47 -4.38
CA THR A 213 -19.86 21.10 -5.63
C THR A 213 -20.76 20.17 -6.46
N LEU A 214 -21.04 18.95 -5.97
CA LEU A 214 -21.82 17.93 -6.69
C LEU A 214 -21.24 17.58 -8.08
N SER A 215 -19.94 17.80 -8.27
CA SER A 215 -19.20 17.46 -9.49
C SER A 215 -18.86 15.97 -9.51
N THR A 216 -19.87 15.12 -9.65
CA THR A 216 -19.72 13.66 -9.56
C THR A 216 -18.73 13.12 -10.59
N GLY A 217 -18.62 13.74 -11.78
CA GLY A 217 -17.61 13.39 -12.78
C GLY A 217 -16.17 13.54 -12.30
N GLU A 218 -15.85 14.62 -11.59
CA GLU A 218 -14.52 14.82 -10.98
C GLU A 218 -14.26 13.85 -9.83
N LEU A 219 -15.30 13.56 -9.03
CA LEU A 219 -15.21 12.61 -7.93
C LEU A 219 -14.81 11.21 -8.44
N PHE A 220 -15.45 10.75 -9.51
CA PHE A 220 -15.08 9.49 -10.16
C PHE A 220 -13.70 9.56 -10.81
N ALA A 221 -13.36 10.68 -11.47
CA ALA A 221 -12.04 10.86 -12.08
C ALA A 221 -10.91 10.74 -11.03
N TRP A 222 -11.01 11.43 -9.90
CA TRP A 222 -10.04 11.32 -8.79
C TRP A 222 -10.00 9.93 -8.18
N THR A 223 -11.15 9.24 -8.07
CA THR A 223 -11.19 7.85 -7.61
C THR A 223 -10.40 6.93 -8.54
N PHE A 224 -10.53 7.10 -9.86
CA PHE A 224 -9.70 6.36 -10.83
C PHE A 224 -8.22 6.67 -10.68
N VAL A 225 -7.85 7.94 -10.49
CA VAL A 225 -6.46 8.34 -10.24
C VAL A 225 -5.89 7.58 -9.05
N ILE A 226 -6.63 7.52 -7.94
CA ILE A 226 -6.19 6.80 -6.73
C ILE A 226 -5.98 5.32 -7.02
N ILE A 227 -6.92 4.66 -7.71
CA ILE A 227 -6.82 3.24 -8.07
C ILE A 227 -5.58 2.99 -8.95
N LEU A 228 -5.37 3.83 -9.97
CA LEU A 228 -4.24 3.70 -10.88
C LEU A 228 -2.90 3.95 -10.18
N LEU A 229 -2.83 4.98 -9.33
CA LEU A 229 -1.64 5.28 -8.54
C LEU A 229 -1.32 4.14 -7.57
N SER A 230 -2.31 3.65 -6.82
CA SER A 230 -2.13 2.52 -5.91
C SER A 230 -1.58 1.29 -6.63
N ALA A 231 -2.19 0.92 -7.77
CA ALA A 231 -1.75 -0.22 -8.57
C ALA A 231 -0.36 -0.03 -9.21
N ALA A 232 -0.05 1.20 -9.66
CA ALA A 232 1.25 1.54 -10.23
C ALA A 232 2.35 1.45 -9.18
N PHE A 233 2.12 2.03 -7.99
CA PHE A 233 3.09 1.98 -6.88
C PHE A 233 3.29 0.56 -6.36
N GLU A 234 2.22 -0.23 -6.21
CA GLU A 234 2.35 -1.63 -5.82
C GLU A 234 3.25 -2.40 -6.80
N LYS A 235 2.96 -2.30 -8.10
CA LYS A 235 3.76 -2.99 -9.13
C LYS A 235 5.21 -2.51 -9.15
N LEU A 236 5.44 -1.19 -9.04
CA LEU A 236 6.77 -0.59 -9.05
C LEU A 236 7.56 -1.03 -7.82
N PHE A 237 6.97 -0.95 -6.65
CA PHE A 237 7.61 -1.33 -5.39
C PHE A 237 7.95 -2.82 -5.37
N LEU A 238 7.02 -3.70 -5.74
CA LEU A 238 7.27 -5.15 -5.77
C LEU A 238 8.35 -5.53 -6.79
N ARG A 239 8.39 -4.88 -7.95
CA ARG A 239 9.47 -5.08 -8.92
C ARG A 239 10.83 -4.61 -8.38
N ALA A 240 10.86 -3.46 -7.73
CA ALA A 240 12.08 -2.96 -7.09
C ALA A 240 12.54 -3.91 -5.96
N LEU A 241 11.61 -4.40 -5.14
CA LEU A 241 11.89 -5.38 -4.11
C LEU A 241 12.45 -6.68 -4.70
N ASP A 242 11.82 -7.21 -5.76
CA ASP A 242 12.27 -8.42 -6.44
C ASP A 242 13.66 -8.24 -7.11
N ALA A 243 13.98 -7.03 -7.60
CA ALA A 243 15.31 -6.73 -8.15
C ALA A 243 16.38 -6.66 -7.06
N VAL A 244 16.09 -5.97 -5.94
CA VAL A 244 16.99 -5.87 -4.79
C VAL A 244 17.22 -7.25 -4.17
N SER A 245 16.18 -8.07 -4.05
CA SER A 245 16.30 -9.41 -3.49
C SER A 245 17.20 -10.32 -4.33
N ARG A 246 17.06 -10.29 -5.65
CA ARG A 246 17.94 -11.05 -6.57
C ARG A 246 19.39 -10.59 -6.48
N ALA A 247 19.63 -9.29 -6.37
CA ALA A 247 20.98 -8.75 -6.20
C ALA A 247 21.63 -9.14 -4.85
N LEU A 248 20.81 -9.26 -3.79
CA LEU A 248 21.31 -9.64 -2.46
C LEU A 248 21.51 -11.16 -2.29
N ILE A 249 20.67 -11.98 -2.93
CA ILE A 249 20.72 -13.45 -2.81
C ILE A 249 21.56 -14.07 -3.93
N GLY A 250 21.46 -13.59 -5.16
CA GLY A 250 22.14 -14.12 -6.35
C GLY A 250 23.63 -13.80 -6.44
N GLY A 251 24.16 -12.86 -5.68
CA GLY A 251 25.59 -12.52 -5.69
C GLY A 251 26.52 -13.56 -5.06
N GLU A 252 26.01 -14.70 -4.57
CA GLU A 252 26.82 -15.80 -4.03
C GLU A 252 26.99 -16.98 -5.02
N GLU A 253 26.13 -17.11 -6.03
CA GLU A 253 26.31 -18.14 -7.06
C GLU A 253 27.49 -17.83 -8.00
N ASP A 254 27.75 -16.53 -8.27
CA ASP A 254 28.87 -16.10 -9.12
C ASP A 254 30.23 -16.05 -8.38
N ALA A 255 30.25 -16.11 -7.05
CA ALA A 255 31.49 -16.07 -6.24
C ALA A 255 31.97 -17.47 -5.81
N ALA A 256 31.23 -18.53 -6.15
CA ALA A 256 31.54 -19.93 -5.80
C ALA A 256 32.00 -20.78 -6.99
N CYS A 257 32.18 -20.18 -8.19
CA CYS A 257 32.90 -20.75 -9.33
C CYS A 257 34.28 -20.07 -9.52
#